data_a9619c149b1b4757335b2b2bfb1fd1d4
#
_entry.id   a9619c149b1b4757335b2b2bfb1fd1d4
#
_cell.length_a   1.000
_cell.length_b   1.000
_cell.length_c   1.000
_cell.angle_alpha   90.00
_cell.angle_beta   90.00
_cell.angle_gamma   90.00
#
_symmetry.space_group_name_H-M   'P 1'
#
loop_
_entity.id
_entity.type
_entity.pdbx_description
1 polymer ?
#
loop_
_entity_poly.entity_id
_entity_poly.type
_entity_poly.pdbx_seq_one_letter_code
_entity_poly.pdbx_strand_id
1 'polypeptide(L)'
;IYQFKDIDSFRNLLNLRYSLIPYLYSEYIKAVKNGTLLFTPIGMIYRKDREARLVEDQLFVGESIMIAPVYKENARGRYVYLPEDMLMLRFRSPIDYDEEMMSAGHHYVSVDVNEVLIWVRKNHALILGKGAESTADISHDNFNVIKCGDVSSYIYFDEYENESETILKF
;
A
#
# COMPACT_ATOMS: atom_id res chain seq x y z
N ILE A 1 7.88 4.68 22.57
CA ILE A 1 7.20 5.91 22.13
C ILE A 1 7.89 7.14 22.70
N TYR A 2 8.21 7.18 23.98
CA TYR A 2 8.80 8.38 24.65
C TYR A 2 10.23 8.74 24.23
N GLN A 3 10.87 7.95 23.36
CA GLN A 3 12.25 8.20 22.89
C GLN A 3 12.30 8.87 21.51
N PHE A 4 11.17 9.01 20.80
CA PHE A 4 11.12 9.67 19.50
C PHE A 4 11.18 11.19 19.70
N LYS A 5 12.08 11.84 18.98
CA LYS A 5 12.24 13.30 19.01
C LYS A 5 11.11 14.03 18.29
N ASP A 6 10.52 13.37 17.29
CA ASP A 6 9.44 13.90 16.46
C ASP A 6 8.18 13.04 16.66
N ILE A 7 7.41 13.39 17.68
CA ILE A 7 6.18 12.69 18.05
C ILE A 7 5.07 12.92 17.01
N ASP A 8 5.03 14.08 16.38
CA ASP A 8 3.98 14.42 15.42
C ASP A 8 4.13 13.62 14.12
N SER A 9 5.34 13.50 13.60
CA SER A 9 5.61 12.61 12.47
C SER A 9 5.26 11.16 12.79
N PHE A 10 5.60 10.67 13.97
CA PHE A 10 5.22 9.33 14.39
C PHE A 10 3.70 9.14 14.47
N ARG A 11 2.97 10.13 15.02
CA ARG A 11 1.49 10.12 15.05
C ARG A 11 0.90 10.08 13.64
N ASN A 12 1.45 10.85 12.71
CA ASN A 12 1.02 10.88 11.33
C ASN A 12 1.20 9.53 10.63
N LEU A 13 2.31 8.83 10.88
CA LEU A 13 2.54 7.48 10.36
C LEU A 13 1.59 6.44 10.98
N LEU A 14 1.25 6.56 12.26
CA LEU A 14 0.23 5.72 12.88
C LEU A 14 -1.15 5.97 12.25
N ASN A 15 -1.53 7.23 12.04
CA ASN A 15 -2.78 7.58 11.36
C ASN A 15 -2.81 7.02 9.94
N LEU A 16 -1.69 7.05 9.20
CA LEU A 16 -1.59 6.42 7.90
C LEU A 16 -1.82 4.91 7.98
N ARG A 17 -1.22 4.25 8.97
CA ARG A 17 -1.45 2.81 9.20
C ARG A 17 -2.93 2.50 9.44
N TYR A 18 -3.62 3.31 10.26
CA TYR A 18 -5.05 3.13 10.50
C TYR A 18 -5.88 3.38 9.25
N SER A 19 -5.52 4.36 8.44
CA SER A 19 -6.22 4.63 7.17
C SER A 19 -6.05 3.50 6.13
N LEU A 20 -4.99 2.71 6.23
CA LEU A 20 -4.77 1.54 5.37
C LEU A 20 -5.57 0.29 5.80
N ILE A 21 -6.13 0.25 7.00
CA ILE A 21 -6.81 -0.95 7.52
C ILE A 21 -7.96 -1.40 6.61
N PRO A 22 -8.85 -0.54 6.08
CA PRO A 22 -9.90 -0.98 5.18
C PRO A 22 -9.38 -1.71 3.95
N TYR A 23 -8.29 -1.22 3.35
CA TYR A 23 -7.62 -1.88 2.25
C TYR A 23 -7.03 -3.23 2.67
N LEU A 24 -6.22 -3.24 3.73
CA LEU A 24 -5.51 -4.43 4.21
C LEU A 24 -6.49 -5.55 4.61
N TYR A 25 -7.59 -5.18 5.26
CA TYR A 25 -8.61 -6.13 5.67
C TYR A 25 -9.33 -6.73 4.45
N SER A 26 -9.74 -5.89 3.50
CA SER A 26 -10.39 -6.36 2.27
C SER A 26 -9.48 -7.29 1.47
N GLU A 27 -8.20 -6.96 1.31
CA GLU A 27 -7.25 -7.83 0.61
C GLU A 27 -6.97 -9.14 1.36
N TYR A 28 -6.96 -9.08 2.70
CA TYR A 28 -6.88 -10.29 3.53
C TYR A 28 -8.06 -11.23 3.29
N ILE A 29 -9.30 -10.70 3.32
CA ILE A 29 -10.50 -11.49 3.06
C ILE A 29 -10.50 -12.08 1.64
N LYS A 30 -10.12 -11.28 0.63
CA LYS A 30 -9.96 -11.77 -0.75
C LYS A 30 -8.94 -12.91 -0.82
N ALA A 31 -7.80 -12.75 -0.17
CA ALA A 31 -6.76 -13.78 -0.15
C ALA A 31 -7.25 -15.09 0.48
N VAL A 32 -7.97 -15.01 1.60
CA VAL A 32 -8.57 -16.18 2.25
C VAL A 32 -9.62 -16.85 1.36
N LYS A 33 -10.56 -16.08 0.79
CA LYS A 33 -11.62 -16.61 -0.09
C LYS A 33 -11.06 -17.28 -1.36
N ASN A 34 -9.99 -16.72 -1.92
CA ASN A 34 -9.39 -17.20 -3.16
C ASN A 34 -8.25 -18.22 -2.95
N GLY A 35 -7.87 -18.51 -1.70
CA GLY A 35 -6.73 -19.38 -1.40
C GLY A 35 -5.39 -18.82 -1.91
N THR A 36 -5.24 -17.49 -1.90
CA THR A 36 -4.04 -16.77 -2.36
C THR A 36 -3.25 -16.18 -1.18
N LEU A 37 -2.11 -15.52 -1.47
CA LEU A 37 -1.30 -14.88 -0.46
C LEU A 37 -1.66 -13.39 -0.35
N LEU A 38 -1.78 -12.88 0.88
CA LEU A 38 -1.87 -11.44 1.12
C LEU A 38 -0.54 -10.74 0.79
N PHE A 39 0.57 -11.32 1.22
CA PHE A 39 1.93 -10.83 0.92
C PHE A 39 2.57 -11.72 -0.14
N THR A 40 2.79 -11.19 -1.33
CA THR A 40 3.29 -11.97 -2.46
C THR A 40 4.58 -11.39 -2.99
N PRO A 41 5.72 -12.13 -2.97
CA PRO A 41 6.95 -11.69 -3.62
C PRO A 41 6.72 -11.35 -5.09
N ILE A 42 7.35 -10.27 -5.58
CA ILE A 42 7.11 -9.79 -6.96
C ILE A 42 7.44 -10.84 -8.00
N GLY A 43 8.45 -11.68 -7.78
CA GLY A 43 8.83 -12.78 -8.66
C GLY A 43 7.80 -13.90 -8.77
N MET A 44 6.88 -14.03 -7.81
CA MET A 44 5.78 -15.01 -7.89
C MET A 44 4.68 -14.56 -8.85
N ILE A 45 4.46 -13.26 -9.00
CA ILE A 45 3.50 -12.66 -9.93
C ILE A 45 4.13 -12.55 -11.32
N TYR A 46 5.33 -12.00 -11.41
CA TYR A 46 6.06 -11.78 -12.67
C TYR A 46 7.05 -12.91 -12.96
N ARG A 47 6.56 -14.15 -13.04
CA ARG A 47 7.39 -15.39 -13.16
C ARG A 47 8.28 -15.42 -14.39
N LYS A 48 7.93 -14.72 -15.46
CA LYS A 48 8.70 -14.64 -16.71
C LYS A 48 9.76 -13.53 -16.67
N ASP A 49 9.66 -12.62 -15.74
CA ASP A 49 10.61 -11.55 -15.55
C ASP A 49 11.78 -12.04 -14.69
N ARG A 50 12.98 -12.03 -15.29
CA ARG A 50 14.20 -12.51 -14.64
C ARG A 50 14.59 -11.63 -13.47
N GLU A 51 14.48 -10.31 -13.63
CA GLU A 51 14.85 -9.34 -12.59
C GLU A 51 13.88 -9.43 -11.39
N ALA A 52 12.57 -9.50 -11.64
CA ALA A 52 11.58 -9.65 -10.59
C ALA A 52 11.82 -10.90 -9.72
N ARG A 53 12.32 -12.00 -10.32
CA ARG A 53 12.64 -13.24 -9.59
C ARG A 53 13.87 -13.13 -8.69
N LEU A 54 14.73 -12.15 -8.91
CA LEU A 54 15.94 -11.93 -8.12
C LEU A 54 15.72 -10.93 -6.98
N VAL A 55 14.57 -10.25 -6.94
CA VAL A 55 14.22 -9.30 -5.89
C VAL A 55 13.64 -10.03 -4.69
N GLU A 56 14.30 -9.91 -3.55
CA GLU A 56 13.94 -10.62 -2.30
C GLU A 56 13.28 -9.72 -1.26
N ASP A 57 13.30 -8.39 -1.47
CA ASP A 57 12.93 -7.40 -0.46
C ASP A 57 11.81 -6.44 -0.93
N GLN A 58 11.03 -6.87 -1.92
CA GLN A 58 9.83 -6.18 -2.39
C GLN A 58 8.65 -7.15 -2.47
N LEU A 59 7.50 -6.70 -2.00
CA LEU A 59 6.30 -7.51 -1.90
C LEU A 59 5.09 -6.76 -2.44
N PHE A 60 4.19 -7.48 -3.09
CA PHE A 60 2.82 -7.03 -3.22
C PHE A 60 2.06 -7.29 -1.92
N VAL A 61 1.21 -6.36 -1.54
CA VAL A 61 0.26 -6.49 -0.44
C VAL A 61 -1.13 -6.44 -1.04
N GLY A 62 -1.77 -7.59 -1.12
CA GLY A 62 -2.98 -7.77 -1.92
C GLY A 62 -2.70 -7.61 -3.43
N GLU A 63 -3.70 -7.15 -4.16
CA GLU A 63 -3.66 -7.07 -5.62
C GLU A 63 -3.15 -5.71 -6.13
N SER A 64 -3.34 -4.65 -5.34
CA SER A 64 -3.19 -3.27 -5.82
C SER A 64 -1.86 -2.61 -5.50
N ILE A 65 -1.22 -2.93 -4.39
CA ILE A 65 -0.04 -2.18 -3.94
C ILE A 65 1.20 -3.05 -3.80
N MET A 66 2.35 -2.43 -4.08
CA MET A 66 3.68 -2.96 -3.79
C MET A 66 4.36 -2.13 -2.72
N ILE A 67 5.11 -2.79 -1.85
CA ILE A 67 5.95 -2.18 -0.84
C ILE A 67 7.41 -2.59 -1.02
N ALA A 68 8.29 -1.66 -0.68
CA ALA A 68 9.74 -1.85 -0.70
C ALA A 68 10.34 -1.17 0.56
N PRO A 69 10.30 -1.83 1.73
CA PRO A 69 10.70 -1.22 2.98
C PRO A 69 12.21 -0.91 3.03
N VAL A 70 12.57 0.22 3.63
CA VAL A 70 13.95 0.55 3.96
C VAL A 70 14.30 -0.11 5.29
N TYR A 71 15.17 -1.11 5.24
CA TYR A 71 15.53 -1.93 6.42
C TYR A 71 16.99 -1.72 6.88
N LYS A 72 17.77 -0.93 6.15
CA LYS A 72 19.15 -0.61 6.54
C LYS A 72 19.17 0.62 7.44
N GLU A 73 19.84 0.51 8.56
CA GLU A 73 20.04 1.63 9.47
C GLU A 73 20.72 2.81 8.77
N ASN A 74 20.25 4.04 9.02
CA ASN A 74 20.73 5.29 8.45
C ASN A 74 20.66 5.40 6.93
N ALA A 75 19.97 4.48 6.24
CA ALA A 75 19.74 4.61 4.81
C ALA A 75 18.75 5.75 4.54
N ARG A 76 19.06 6.56 3.52
CA ARG A 76 18.21 7.67 3.05
C ARG A 76 17.54 7.37 1.72
N GLY A 77 17.37 6.10 1.41
CA GLY A 77 16.77 5.63 0.18
C GLY A 77 17.19 4.21 -0.12
N ARG A 78 16.66 3.68 -1.22
CA ARG A 78 16.97 2.33 -1.69
C ARG A 78 16.80 2.19 -3.19
N TYR A 79 17.38 1.13 -3.75
CA TYR A 79 17.02 0.67 -5.08
C TYR A 79 15.71 -0.10 -5.05
N VAL A 80 14.85 0.16 -6.03
CA VAL A 80 13.56 -0.50 -6.24
C VAL A 80 13.49 -0.96 -7.68
N TYR A 81 13.02 -2.17 -7.91
CA TYR A 81 12.68 -2.68 -9.22
C TYR A 81 11.17 -2.65 -9.43
N LEU A 82 10.70 -2.00 -10.48
CA LEU A 82 9.30 -1.96 -10.88
C LEU A 82 9.10 -2.88 -12.09
N PRO A 83 8.30 -3.96 -11.96
CA PRO A 83 8.05 -4.87 -13.08
C PRO A 83 7.10 -4.31 -14.14
N GLU A 84 6.38 -3.24 -13.82
CA GLU A 84 5.48 -2.49 -14.70
C GLU A 84 5.50 -1.00 -14.31
N ASP A 85 4.87 -0.14 -15.12
CA ASP A 85 4.64 1.25 -14.73
C ASP A 85 3.71 1.31 -13.52
N MET A 86 4.10 2.06 -12.49
CA MET A 86 3.38 2.13 -11.22
C MET A 86 3.30 3.57 -10.72
N LEU A 87 2.21 3.89 -10.00
CA LEU A 87 2.07 5.16 -9.31
C LEU A 87 2.73 5.07 -7.93
N MET A 88 3.83 5.77 -7.73
CA MET A 88 4.45 5.91 -6.42
C MET A 88 3.69 6.95 -5.60
N LEU A 89 3.36 6.59 -4.37
CA LEU A 89 2.80 7.46 -3.35
C LEU A 89 3.82 7.65 -2.24
N ARG A 90 4.17 8.90 -1.97
CA ARG A 90 5.08 9.29 -0.90
C ARG A 90 4.29 9.90 0.23
N PHE A 91 3.89 9.12 1.20
CA PHE A 91 3.09 9.55 2.33
C PHE A 91 3.92 10.13 3.46
N ARG A 92 3.47 11.27 4.00
CA ARG A 92 3.86 11.85 5.29
C ARG A 92 2.71 11.75 6.30
N SER A 93 1.47 11.68 5.79
CA SER A 93 0.25 11.41 6.55
C SER A 93 -0.83 10.86 5.60
N PRO A 94 -2.02 10.45 6.08
CA PRO A 94 -3.12 10.01 5.19
C PRO A 94 -3.60 11.05 4.17
N ILE A 95 -3.39 12.34 4.47
CA ILE A 95 -3.85 13.47 3.67
C ILE A 95 -2.71 14.31 3.08
N ASP A 96 -1.48 14.03 3.47
CA ASP A 96 -0.28 14.70 2.95
C ASP A 96 0.61 13.67 2.27
N TYR A 97 0.56 13.63 0.94
CA TYR A 97 1.36 12.74 0.10
C TYR A 97 1.58 13.35 -1.28
N ASP A 98 2.68 12.93 -1.90
CA ASP A 98 2.99 13.23 -3.29
C ASP A 98 2.75 11.99 -4.15
N GLU A 99 2.40 12.23 -5.42
CA GLU A 99 2.18 11.20 -6.43
C GLU A 99 3.20 11.37 -7.56
N GLU A 100 3.80 10.26 -7.98
CA GLU A 100 4.74 10.24 -9.11
C GLU A 100 4.52 8.97 -9.94
N MET A 101 4.26 9.13 -11.24
CA MET A 101 4.19 7.99 -12.15
C MET A 101 5.60 7.55 -12.51
N MET A 102 5.96 6.32 -12.17
CA MET A 102 7.27 5.75 -12.42
C MET A 102 7.18 4.65 -13.49
N SER A 103 8.10 4.68 -14.45
CA SER A 103 8.20 3.64 -15.48
C SER A 103 8.73 2.31 -14.92
N ALA A 104 8.45 1.21 -15.60
CA ALA A 104 9.08 -0.08 -15.31
C ALA A 104 10.61 0.02 -15.35
N GLY A 105 11.31 -0.75 -14.51
CA GLY A 105 12.77 -0.78 -14.43
C GLY A 105 13.34 -0.53 -13.05
N HIS A 106 14.64 -0.25 -13.00
CA HIS A 106 15.37 0.01 -11.76
C HIS A 106 15.39 1.51 -11.43
N HIS A 107 15.07 1.84 -10.19
CA HIS A 107 15.07 3.20 -9.68
C HIS A 107 15.80 3.27 -8.34
N TYR A 108 16.47 4.40 -8.09
CA TYR A 108 16.90 4.76 -6.75
C TYR A 108 15.91 5.77 -6.20
N VAL A 109 15.26 5.44 -5.09
CA VAL A 109 14.26 6.30 -4.46
C VAL A 109 14.78 6.75 -3.10
N SER A 110 14.88 8.07 -2.92
CA SER A 110 15.16 8.67 -1.61
C SER A 110 13.93 8.56 -0.73
N VAL A 111 14.14 8.39 0.56
CA VAL A 111 13.07 8.38 1.57
C VAL A 111 13.58 8.97 2.87
N ASP A 112 12.81 9.87 3.45
CA ASP A 112 13.07 10.42 4.76
C ASP A 112 12.44 9.56 5.86
N VAL A 113 12.90 9.75 7.10
CA VAL A 113 12.48 8.91 8.24
C VAL A 113 10.99 9.01 8.56
N ASN A 114 10.34 10.09 8.14
CA ASN A 114 8.92 10.37 8.32
C ASN A 114 8.08 10.08 7.07
N GLU A 115 8.62 9.35 6.10
CA GLU A 115 7.94 9.01 4.86
C GLU A 115 7.68 7.52 4.75
N VAL A 116 6.56 7.16 4.11
CA VAL A 116 6.22 5.81 3.69
C VAL A 116 5.97 5.81 2.19
N LEU A 117 6.67 4.93 1.48
CA LEU A 117 6.50 4.76 0.04
C LEU A 117 5.64 3.54 -0.27
N ILE A 118 4.63 3.74 -1.10
CA ILE A 118 3.73 2.71 -1.61
C ILE A 118 3.63 2.88 -3.12
N TRP A 119 3.68 1.79 -3.88
CA TRP A 119 3.47 1.79 -5.33
C TRP A 119 2.14 1.16 -5.67
N VAL A 120 1.26 1.90 -6.33
CA VAL A 120 -0.02 1.39 -6.83
C VAL A 120 0.16 0.86 -8.24
N ARG A 121 -0.29 -0.36 -8.48
CA ARG A 121 -0.22 -1.03 -9.78
C ARG A 121 -1.11 -0.36 -10.81
N LYS A 122 -0.70 -0.46 -12.08
CA LYS A 122 -1.52 0.00 -13.20
C LYS A 122 -2.89 -0.69 -13.22
N ASN A 123 -3.94 0.08 -13.46
CA ASN A 123 -5.34 -0.34 -13.46
C ASN A 123 -5.82 -0.93 -12.11
N HIS A 124 -5.23 -0.43 -11.01
CA HIS A 124 -5.63 -0.76 -9.66
C HIS A 124 -5.89 0.51 -8.84
N ALA A 125 -6.55 0.32 -7.70
CA ALA A 125 -6.84 1.39 -6.76
C ALA A 125 -6.38 1.03 -5.34
N LEU A 126 -5.95 2.04 -4.59
CA LEU A 126 -5.76 1.99 -3.16
C LEU A 126 -6.90 2.76 -2.51
N ILE A 127 -7.60 2.13 -1.56
CA ILE A 127 -8.59 2.80 -0.72
C ILE A 127 -7.96 3.13 0.64
N LEU A 128 -8.17 4.34 1.11
CA LEU A 128 -7.76 4.81 2.43
C LEU A 128 -9.01 5.21 3.21
N GLY A 129 -9.18 4.65 4.39
CA GLY A 129 -10.16 5.14 5.35
C GLY A 129 -9.75 6.47 5.95
N LYS A 130 -10.64 7.10 6.72
CA LYS A 130 -10.25 8.20 7.59
C LYS A 130 -9.27 7.71 8.64
N GLY A 131 -8.29 8.54 9.00
CA GLY A 131 -7.43 8.26 10.15
C GLY A 131 -8.28 8.09 11.42
N ALA A 132 -7.93 7.11 12.23
CA ALA A 132 -8.62 6.78 13.47
C ALA A 132 -7.62 6.65 14.62
N GLU A 133 -8.06 6.88 15.85
CA GLU A 133 -7.23 6.68 17.05
C GLU A 133 -7.28 5.23 17.56
N SER A 134 -8.34 4.50 17.17
CA SER A 134 -8.52 3.08 17.48
C SER A 134 -9.21 2.35 16.33
N THR A 135 -9.16 1.01 16.34
CA THR A 135 -9.86 0.20 15.36
C THR A 135 -11.39 0.32 15.45
N ALA A 136 -11.91 0.68 16.62
CA ALA A 136 -13.34 0.89 16.81
C ALA A 136 -13.87 2.19 16.15
N ASP A 137 -12.97 3.12 15.85
CA ASP A 137 -13.31 4.43 15.24
C ASP A 137 -13.11 4.45 13.73
N ILE A 138 -12.80 3.31 13.12
CA ILE A 138 -12.63 3.21 11.67
C ILE A 138 -13.98 3.40 10.99
N SER A 139 -14.09 4.45 10.17
CA SER A 139 -15.29 4.69 9.37
C SER A 139 -15.26 3.85 8.10
N HIS A 140 -16.38 3.18 7.82
CA HIS A 140 -16.59 2.37 6.63
C HIS A 140 -17.36 3.10 5.51
N ASP A 141 -17.67 4.38 5.70
CA ASP A 141 -18.57 5.13 4.79
C ASP A 141 -17.85 6.12 3.86
N ASN A 142 -16.63 6.51 4.19
CA ASN A 142 -15.91 7.54 3.44
C ASN A 142 -14.46 7.12 3.19
N PHE A 143 -14.18 6.78 1.95
CA PHE A 143 -12.83 6.41 1.51
C PHE A 143 -12.22 7.50 0.63
N ASN A 144 -10.93 7.76 0.83
CA ASN A 144 -10.10 8.39 -0.19
C ASN A 144 -9.63 7.30 -1.16
N VAL A 145 -9.91 7.46 -2.44
CA VAL A 145 -9.56 6.46 -3.48
C VAL A 145 -8.48 7.01 -4.38
N ILE A 146 -7.31 6.37 -4.38
CA ILE A 146 -6.17 6.72 -5.22
C ILE A 146 -6.09 5.70 -6.35
N LYS A 147 -6.19 6.15 -7.60
CA LYS A 147 -6.24 5.29 -8.79
C LYS A 147 -4.98 5.43 -9.62
N CYS A 148 -4.49 4.29 -10.13
CA CYS A 148 -3.47 4.25 -11.16
C CYS A 148 -4.07 3.68 -12.45
N GLY A 149 -4.40 4.54 -13.41
CA GLY A 149 -5.01 4.14 -14.68
C GLY A 149 -6.53 4.03 -14.64
N ASP A 150 -7.09 3.18 -15.50
CA ASP A 150 -8.54 3.03 -15.69
C ASP A 150 -9.10 1.98 -14.72
N VAL A 151 -9.63 2.47 -13.62
CA VAL A 151 -10.26 1.67 -12.56
C VAL A 151 -11.62 2.28 -12.22
N SER A 152 -12.67 1.47 -12.28
CA SER A 152 -14.05 1.93 -12.04
C SER A 152 -14.66 1.40 -10.74
N SER A 153 -14.04 0.42 -10.11
CA SER A 153 -14.58 -0.18 -8.88
C SER A 153 -13.52 -0.91 -8.06
N TYR A 154 -13.83 -1.11 -6.80
CA TYR A 154 -13.06 -1.91 -5.85
C TYR A 154 -14.01 -2.75 -5.00
N ILE A 155 -13.67 -4.03 -4.77
CA ILE A 155 -14.43 -4.89 -3.88
C ILE A 155 -13.92 -4.69 -2.47
N TYR A 156 -14.78 -4.18 -1.60
CA TYR A 156 -14.50 -3.88 -0.21
C TYR A 156 -15.20 -4.86 0.72
N PHE A 157 -14.53 -5.25 1.80
CA PHE A 157 -15.06 -6.06 2.88
C PHE A 157 -14.87 -5.32 4.19
N ASP A 158 -15.93 -5.22 5.01
CA ASP A 158 -15.91 -4.65 6.36
C ASP A 158 -15.96 -5.73 7.45
N GLU A 159 -16.65 -6.85 7.20
CA GLU A 159 -16.78 -7.96 8.13
C GLU A 159 -16.58 -9.30 7.43
N TYR A 160 -15.91 -10.23 8.09
CA TYR A 160 -15.66 -11.57 7.54
C TYR A 160 -16.91 -12.44 7.51
N GLU A 161 -17.78 -12.33 8.54
CA GLU A 161 -18.97 -13.15 8.69
C GLU A 161 -20.13 -12.71 7.79
N ASN A 162 -20.16 -11.43 7.42
CA ASN A 162 -21.09 -10.94 6.41
C ASN A 162 -20.47 -11.20 5.03
N GLU A 163 -20.98 -12.19 4.31
CA GLU A 163 -20.57 -12.47 2.91
C GLU A 163 -20.89 -11.32 1.92
N SER A 164 -21.35 -10.18 2.42
CA SER A 164 -21.72 -9.02 1.61
C SER A 164 -20.48 -8.32 1.09
N GLU A 165 -20.17 -8.57 -0.18
CA GLU A 165 -19.20 -7.79 -0.94
C GLU A 165 -19.81 -6.40 -1.19
N THR A 166 -19.13 -5.35 -0.73
CA THR A 166 -19.49 -3.98 -1.07
C THR A 166 -18.66 -3.55 -2.29
N ILE A 167 -19.33 -3.27 -3.40
CA ILE A 167 -18.66 -2.75 -4.60
C ILE A 167 -18.62 -1.22 -4.51
N LEU A 168 -17.45 -0.67 -4.22
CA LEU A 168 -17.19 0.76 -4.34
C LEU A 168 -17.04 1.10 -5.82
N LYS A 169 -17.93 1.97 -6.34
CA LYS A 169 -17.87 2.49 -7.71
C LYS A 169 -17.35 3.93 -7.70
N PHE A 170 -16.45 4.29 -8.62
CA PHE A 170 -15.81 5.61 -8.72
C PHE A 170 -15.36 5.96 -10.14
#